data_c8a3c1bbdbae0f00d3606fcfa5a0d0dd
#
_entry.id   c8a3c1bbdbae0f00d3606fcfa5a0d0dd
#
_cell.length_a   1.000
_cell.length_b   1.000
_cell.length_c   1.000
_cell.angle_alpha   90.00
_cell.angle_beta   90.00
_cell.angle_gamma   90.00
#
_symmetry.space_group_name_H-M   'P 1'
#
loop_
_entity.id
_entity.type
_entity.pdbx_description
1 polymer ?
#
loop_
_entity_poly.entity_id
_entity_poly.type
_entity_poly.pdbx_seq_one_letter_code
_entity_poly.pdbx_strand_id
1 'polypeptide(L)'
;MRKHFLLKLLAVLLGFTLVATACGDDDSSSDSAADDSAAADDDAEDTVEATQAETDLLDAIQDRGSLNCGVSTVSIGFAVQDSDGIYQGFDSDFCRATAVAILGDAGAIDIIGLTAAERFTAVQTGQVDLLHRNTTFTQSRDSDVGMDFGPTTYFDGQQLMARVSDGFSSSSGVADIDGAVVCTNAGTTTEKNIAEAADLLGITITLNTFEDFDIVSQNFIEGACDVITTDGSGLVGRKAEQQPADQEWVIFPGQPISKEPLGPTYGQNQSRFADAVNWTVYAMLIADEYGVNQANVDDFVGADGELGRLLGGEGEVQSAMGLAPDAFYQVIKQVGSYSDLWDRHLAPLGLTLPGSVNDLWTNGGLMYPPPAR
;
A
#
# COMPACT_ATOMS: atom_id res chain seq x y z
N MET A 1 -50.92 -10.08 14.09
CA MET A 1 -51.52 -10.53 12.83
C MET A 1 -50.48 -11.29 12.02
N ARG A 2 -50.40 -12.59 12.34
CA ARG A 2 -49.59 -13.59 11.60
C ARG A 2 -50.46 -14.20 10.54
N LYS A 3 -50.14 -14.07 9.26
CA LYS A 3 -50.62 -14.90 8.15
C LYS A 3 -50.40 -14.11 6.82
N HIS A 4 -49.21 -14.24 6.21
CA HIS A 4 -48.98 -13.99 4.76
C HIS A 4 -47.48 -14.18 4.38
N PHE A 5 -46.74 -15.07 5.13
CA PHE A 5 -45.33 -15.32 4.77
C PHE A 5 -45.04 -16.77 4.35
N LEU A 6 -46.07 -17.51 3.92
CA LEU A 6 -45.94 -18.95 3.64
C LEU A 6 -46.48 -19.37 2.27
N LEU A 7 -46.32 -18.54 1.23
CA LEU A 7 -46.83 -18.91 -0.13
C LEU A 7 -45.93 -18.43 -1.26
N LYS A 8 -44.63 -18.47 -1.13
CA LYS A 8 -43.70 -18.26 -2.27
C LYS A 8 -42.45 -19.16 -2.26
N LEU A 9 -42.61 -20.40 -1.80
CA LEU A 9 -41.54 -21.40 -1.80
C LEU A 9 -42.06 -22.73 -2.37
N LEU A 10 -42.64 -22.71 -3.60
CA LEU A 10 -43.00 -23.95 -4.27
C LEU A 10 -43.15 -23.72 -5.78
N ALA A 11 -42.07 -23.50 -6.50
CA ALA A 11 -42.02 -23.64 -7.95
C ALA A 11 -40.58 -23.43 -8.47
N VAL A 12 -39.66 -24.34 -8.21
CA VAL A 12 -38.52 -24.66 -9.11
C VAL A 12 -37.92 -25.98 -8.63
N LEU A 13 -38.60 -27.07 -8.93
CA LEU A 13 -38.08 -28.43 -8.76
C LEU A 13 -38.74 -29.29 -9.81
N LEU A 14 -38.23 -29.26 -11.05
CA LEU A 14 -38.42 -30.34 -12.04
C LEU A 14 -37.47 -30.06 -13.22
N GLY A 15 -36.49 -30.94 -13.37
CA GLY A 15 -35.67 -30.96 -14.57
C GLY A 15 -34.23 -31.44 -14.40
N PHE A 16 -34.01 -32.58 -13.76
CA PHE A 16 -32.77 -33.33 -13.98
C PHE A 16 -33.13 -34.77 -14.26
N THR A 17 -33.12 -35.16 -15.53
CA THR A 17 -33.16 -36.57 -15.95
C THR A 17 -31.75 -37.14 -16.01
N LEU A 18 -31.60 -38.27 -15.31
CA LEU A 18 -30.46 -39.15 -15.31
C LEU A 18 -30.16 -39.73 -16.70
N VAL A 19 -28.88 -39.85 -17.03
CA VAL A 19 -28.37 -40.93 -17.89
C VAL A 19 -27.19 -41.59 -17.15
N ALA A 20 -27.45 -42.79 -16.65
CA ALA A 20 -26.46 -43.73 -16.17
C ALA A 20 -26.35 -44.84 -17.21
N THR A 21 -25.12 -45.19 -17.63
CA THR A 21 -24.75 -46.50 -18.17
C THR A 21 -23.24 -46.62 -17.91
N ALA A 22 -22.81 -47.43 -17.02
CA ALA A 22 -22.69 -48.88 -16.87
C ALA A 22 -21.32 -49.38 -17.35
N CYS A 23 -20.55 -49.86 -16.38
CA CYS A 23 -19.30 -50.60 -16.51
C CYS A 23 -19.50 -51.94 -17.24
N GLY A 24 -18.45 -52.46 -17.85
CA GLY A 24 -18.32 -53.83 -18.28
C GLY A 24 -16.88 -54.13 -18.65
N ASP A 25 -16.20 -54.90 -17.79
CA ASP A 25 -14.93 -55.59 -18.03
C ASP A 25 -15.10 -56.66 -19.12
N ASP A 26 -14.08 -56.96 -19.91
CA ASP A 26 -13.36 -58.23 -19.98
C ASP A 26 -12.53 -58.38 -21.24
N ASP A 27 -11.34 -58.79 -21.02
CA ASP A 27 -10.29 -59.59 -21.63
C ASP A 27 -10.34 -60.07 -23.10
N SER A 28 -9.14 -60.04 -23.62
CA SER A 28 -8.39 -61.02 -24.43
C SER A 28 -8.36 -60.91 -25.96
N SER A 29 -7.14 -60.67 -26.38
CA SER A 29 -6.30 -61.35 -27.39
C SER A 29 -6.66 -61.35 -28.86
N SER A 30 -5.60 -61.04 -29.59
CA SER A 30 -5.01 -61.60 -30.81
C SER A 30 -5.40 -61.07 -32.19
N ASP A 31 -4.37 -60.58 -32.78
CA ASP A 31 -3.83 -60.79 -34.13
C ASP A 31 -4.52 -60.34 -35.41
N SER A 32 -3.65 -59.71 -36.17
CA SER A 32 -3.38 -59.73 -37.59
C SER A 32 -4.03 -58.76 -38.55
N ALA A 33 -3.14 -57.92 -39.04
CA ALA A 33 -2.81 -57.62 -40.44
C ALA A 33 -3.80 -56.89 -41.35
N ALA A 34 -3.23 -55.78 -41.83
CA ALA A 34 -3.22 -55.23 -43.20
C ALA A 34 -4.53 -54.74 -43.83
N ASP A 35 -4.65 -53.49 -44.21
CA ASP A 35 -4.32 -52.93 -45.51
C ASP A 35 -5.06 -51.59 -45.74
N ASP A 36 -4.30 -50.65 -46.11
CA ASP A 36 -4.48 -49.58 -47.09
C ASP A 36 -5.87 -48.91 -47.30
N SER A 37 -5.98 -47.63 -47.01
CA SER A 37 -6.25 -46.60 -48.03
C SER A 37 -6.42 -45.21 -47.42
N ALA A 38 -5.78 -44.24 -48.06
CA ALA A 38 -5.72 -42.84 -47.78
C ALA A 38 -7.10 -42.12 -47.76
N ALA A 39 -7.31 -41.30 -46.76
CA ALA A 39 -8.14 -40.10 -46.89
C ALA A 39 -7.46 -38.99 -46.08
N ALA A 40 -7.11 -37.93 -46.78
CA ALA A 40 -6.62 -36.69 -46.22
C ALA A 40 -7.76 -36.02 -45.46
N ASP A 41 -7.60 -35.87 -44.15
CA ASP A 41 -8.36 -34.90 -43.38
C ASP A 41 -7.45 -33.73 -43.01
N ASP A 42 -7.90 -32.59 -43.42
CA ASP A 42 -7.32 -31.27 -43.27
C ASP A 42 -7.42 -30.88 -41.77
N ASP A 43 -6.40 -31.25 -40.99
CA ASP A 43 -6.25 -30.73 -39.64
C ASP A 43 -5.87 -29.24 -39.74
N ALA A 44 -6.89 -28.40 -39.68
CA ALA A 44 -6.69 -27.01 -39.33
C ALA A 44 -6.11 -26.96 -37.90
N GLU A 45 -4.78 -26.87 -37.82
CA GLU A 45 -4.11 -26.41 -36.59
C GLU A 45 -4.70 -25.05 -36.26
N ASP A 46 -5.58 -25.05 -35.24
CA ASP A 46 -5.98 -23.88 -34.52
C ASP A 46 -4.73 -23.33 -33.85
N THR A 47 -3.99 -22.50 -34.58
CA THR A 47 -2.90 -21.68 -34.00
C THR A 47 -3.59 -20.73 -33.06
N VAL A 48 -3.65 -21.12 -31.78
CA VAL A 48 -3.85 -20.18 -30.68
C VAL A 48 -2.75 -19.13 -30.87
N GLU A 49 -3.10 -17.96 -31.42
CA GLU A 49 -2.22 -16.80 -31.38
C GLU A 49 -1.81 -16.65 -29.91
N ALA A 50 -0.54 -16.90 -29.61
CA ALA A 50 0.03 -16.54 -28.32
C ALA A 50 -0.25 -15.06 -28.16
N THR A 51 -1.19 -14.74 -27.25
CA THR A 51 -1.36 -13.36 -26.77
C THR A 51 0.03 -12.83 -26.48
N GLN A 52 0.37 -11.70 -27.09
CA GLN A 52 1.63 -11.00 -26.83
C GLN A 52 1.87 -11.06 -25.33
N ALA A 53 2.97 -11.64 -24.90
CA ALA A 53 3.33 -11.66 -23.49
C ALA A 53 3.31 -10.20 -23.02
N GLU A 54 2.45 -9.91 -22.04
CA GLU A 54 2.41 -8.61 -21.41
C GLU A 54 3.83 -8.29 -20.95
N THR A 55 4.40 -7.18 -21.39
CA THR A 55 5.78 -6.82 -21.04
C THR A 55 5.88 -6.74 -19.53
N ASP A 56 6.81 -7.49 -18.94
CA ASP A 56 7.05 -7.47 -17.49
C ASP A 56 7.32 -6.01 -17.04
N LEU A 57 6.64 -5.57 -16.00
CA LEU A 57 6.69 -4.18 -15.57
C LEU A 57 8.11 -3.76 -15.15
N LEU A 58 8.87 -4.66 -14.53
CA LEU A 58 10.26 -4.39 -14.15
C LEU A 58 11.11 -4.11 -15.39
N ASP A 59 11.00 -4.97 -16.43
CA ASP A 59 11.73 -4.77 -17.69
C ASP A 59 11.29 -3.47 -18.38
N ALA A 60 9.99 -3.15 -18.38
CA ALA A 60 9.47 -1.91 -18.95
C ALA A 60 10.01 -0.64 -18.25
N ILE A 61 10.17 -0.67 -16.92
CA ILE A 61 10.76 0.42 -16.14
C ILE A 61 12.26 0.54 -16.48
N GLN A 62 12.98 -0.58 -16.54
CA GLN A 62 14.41 -0.60 -16.89
C GLN A 62 14.66 -0.10 -18.32
N ASP A 63 13.84 -0.52 -19.28
CA ASP A 63 13.93 -0.05 -20.68
C ASP A 63 13.61 1.45 -20.83
N ARG A 64 12.63 1.94 -20.05
CA ARG A 64 12.27 3.36 -20.01
C ARG A 64 13.31 4.20 -19.29
N GLY A 65 14.03 3.65 -18.33
CA GLY A 65 15.04 4.33 -17.53
C GLY A 65 14.47 5.30 -16.49
N SER A 66 13.19 5.20 -16.14
CA SER A 66 12.51 6.03 -15.12
C SER A 66 11.40 5.26 -14.44
N LEU A 67 11.25 5.42 -13.12
CA LEU A 67 10.12 4.92 -12.33
C LEU A 67 9.05 6.01 -12.20
N ASN A 68 7.80 5.70 -12.54
CA ASN A 68 6.67 6.59 -12.28
C ASN A 68 6.06 6.25 -10.92
N CYS A 69 6.20 7.14 -9.93
CA CYS A 69 5.71 6.90 -8.57
C CYS A 69 4.65 7.94 -8.16
N GLY A 70 3.48 7.44 -7.76
CA GLY A 70 2.38 8.26 -7.27
C GLY A 70 2.50 8.53 -5.77
N VAL A 71 2.40 9.80 -5.38
CA VAL A 71 2.44 10.25 -3.99
C VAL A 71 1.28 11.17 -3.65
N SER A 72 1.08 11.48 -2.38
CA SER A 72 0.19 12.58 -1.96
C SER A 72 0.81 13.93 -2.31
N THR A 73 -0.04 14.94 -2.48
CA THR A 73 0.43 16.33 -2.65
C THR A 73 0.45 17.09 -1.34
N VAL A 74 -0.22 16.58 -0.29
CA VAL A 74 -0.57 17.34 0.92
C VAL A 74 -0.38 16.55 2.23
N SER A 75 0.27 15.38 2.21
CA SER A 75 0.51 14.59 3.41
C SER A 75 1.79 15.04 4.11
N ILE A 76 1.65 15.91 5.12
CA ILE A 76 2.77 16.46 5.89
C ILE A 76 3.61 15.33 6.48
N GLY A 77 4.93 15.39 6.26
CA GLY A 77 5.89 14.35 6.65
C GLY A 77 5.97 13.16 5.69
N PHE A 78 4.94 12.86 4.91
CA PHE A 78 4.93 11.73 3.97
C PHE A 78 5.21 12.15 2.53
N ALA A 79 4.46 13.11 2.00
CA ALA A 79 4.72 13.69 0.70
C ALA A 79 4.08 15.07 0.59
N VAL A 80 4.91 16.09 0.43
CA VAL A 80 4.51 17.46 0.13
C VAL A 80 5.40 18.00 -0.97
N GLN A 81 4.87 18.85 -1.82
CA GLN A 81 5.65 19.53 -2.86
C GLN A 81 6.21 20.84 -2.29
N ASP A 82 7.52 21.04 -2.41
CA ASP A 82 8.16 22.28 -2.00
C ASP A 82 7.98 23.39 -3.04
N SER A 83 8.54 24.58 -2.76
CA SER A 83 8.44 25.76 -3.65
C SER A 83 9.13 25.57 -5.01
N ASP A 84 10.04 24.62 -5.11
CA ASP A 84 10.78 24.30 -6.34
C ASP A 84 10.09 23.19 -7.16
N GLY A 85 8.94 22.71 -6.66
CA GLY A 85 8.16 21.65 -7.29
C GLY A 85 8.67 20.23 -6.99
N ILE A 86 9.57 20.09 -6.01
CA ILE A 86 10.17 18.80 -5.63
C ILE A 86 9.37 18.19 -4.49
N TYR A 87 8.99 16.93 -4.64
CA TYR A 87 8.31 16.20 -3.58
C TYR A 87 9.30 15.75 -2.51
N GLN A 88 9.00 16.09 -1.26
CA GLN A 88 9.75 15.72 -0.07
C GLN A 88 8.88 14.90 0.89
N GLY A 89 9.47 13.95 1.61
CA GLY A 89 8.77 13.19 2.63
C GLY A 89 9.09 11.69 2.61
N PHE A 90 8.59 11.00 3.60
CA PHE A 90 8.80 9.59 3.87
C PHE A 90 8.38 8.70 2.68
N ASP A 91 7.17 8.90 2.15
CA ASP A 91 6.67 8.19 0.97
C ASP A 91 7.47 8.53 -0.28
N SER A 92 7.84 9.81 -0.46
CA SER A 92 8.64 10.26 -1.60
C SER A 92 10.05 9.63 -1.60
N ASP A 93 10.63 9.42 -0.41
CA ASP A 93 11.93 8.78 -0.29
C ASP A 93 11.86 7.26 -0.52
N PHE A 94 10.76 6.58 -0.16
CA PHE A 94 10.54 5.19 -0.58
C PHE A 94 10.38 5.05 -2.10
N CYS A 95 9.74 6.01 -2.76
CA CYS A 95 9.73 6.08 -4.23
C CYS A 95 11.16 6.15 -4.78
N ARG A 96 12.00 7.05 -4.25
CA ARG A 96 13.41 7.19 -4.65
C ARG A 96 14.23 5.92 -4.36
N ALA A 97 14.01 5.29 -3.20
CA ALA A 97 14.66 4.04 -2.83
C ALA A 97 14.36 2.93 -3.85
N THR A 98 13.10 2.82 -4.29
CA THR A 98 12.70 1.87 -5.33
C THR A 98 13.34 2.20 -6.68
N ALA A 99 13.42 3.48 -7.07
CA ALA A 99 14.12 3.90 -8.29
C ALA A 99 15.61 3.55 -8.24
N VAL A 100 16.28 3.76 -7.10
CA VAL A 100 17.67 3.33 -6.90
C VAL A 100 17.82 1.82 -7.02
N ALA A 101 16.94 1.04 -6.40
CA ALA A 101 17.02 -0.43 -6.45
C ALA A 101 16.93 -0.96 -7.89
N ILE A 102 16.05 -0.38 -8.70
CA ILE A 102 15.77 -0.85 -10.07
C ILE A 102 16.74 -0.23 -11.09
N LEU A 103 17.10 1.05 -10.95
CA LEU A 103 17.79 1.86 -11.97
C LEU A 103 19.15 2.38 -11.50
N GLY A 104 19.50 2.22 -10.21
CA GLY A 104 20.79 2.66 -9.65
C GLY A 104 20.89 4.16 -9.35
N ASP A 105 19.85 4.95 -9.58
CA ASP A 105 19.87 6.42 -9.45
C ASP A 105 18.58 6.93 -8.80
N ALA A 106 18.68 7.66 -7.68
CA ALA A 106 17.55 8.30 -7.00
C ALA A 106 16.86 9.38 -7.83
N GLY A 107 17.53 9.89 -8.87
CA GLY A 107 16.98 10.86 -9.82
C GLY A 107 16.27 10.22 -11.02
N ALA A 108 16.36 8.90 -11.20
CA ALA A 108 15.70 8.18 -12.30
C ALA A 108 14.20 7.92 -11.98
N ILE A 109 13.46 8.99 -11.68
CA ILE A 109 12.09 8.90 -11.18
C ILE A 109 11.26 10.11 -11.63
N ASP A 110 9.99 9.83 -11.97
CA ASP A 110 8.94 10.82 -12.11
C ASP A 110 7.97 10.68 -10.95
N ILE A 111 7.97 11.63 -10.01
CA ILE A 111 7.04 11.65 -8.88
C ILE A 111 5.78 12.41 -9.28
N ILE A 112 4.63 11.74 -9.20
CA ILE A 112 3.33 12.22 -9.66
C ILE A 112 2.42 12.41 -8.45
N GLY A 113 1.98 13.66 -8.22
CA GLY A 113 1.01 13.98 -7.18
C GLY A 113 -0.40 13.50 -7.55
N LEU A 114 -1.04 12.78 -6.64
CA LEU A 114 -2.36 12.21 -6.85
C LEU A 114 -3.29 12.50 -5.66
N THR A 115 -4.55 12.76 -5.94
CA THR A 115 -5.60 12.78 -4.92
C THR A 115 -5.88 11.38 -4.37
N ALA A 116 -6.63 11.29 -3.26
CA ALA A 116 -7.03 10.00 -2.70
C ALA A 116 -7.96 9.22 -3.65
N ALA A 117 -8.78 9.91 -4.42
CA ALA A 117 -9.74 9.31 -5.35
C ALA A 117 -9.08 8.78 -6.63
N GLU A 118 -8.02 9.44 -7.12
CA GLU A 118 -7.38 9.11 -8.40
C GLU A 118 -6.38 7.96 -8.32
N ARG A 119 -5.77 7.73 -7.15
CA ARG A 119 -4.58 6.89 -6.99
C ARG A 119 -4.69 5.50 -7.61
N PHE A 120 -5.81 4.80 -7.41
CA PHE A 120 -5.97 3.43 -7.94
C PHE A 120 -6.15 3.41 -9.46
N THR A 121 -6.91 4.38 -9.99
CA THR A 121 -7.06 4.53 -11.44
C THR A 121 -5.71 4.85 -12.10
N ALA A 122 -4.86 5.64 -11.45
CA ALA A 122 -3.52 5.95 -11.95
C ALA A 122 -2.64 4.68 -12.10
N VAL A 123 -2.74 3.72 -11.17
CA VAL A 123 -2.07 2.40 -11.30
C VAL A 123 -2.72 1.58 -12.40
N GLN A 124 -4.06 1.45 -12.39
CA GLN A 124 -4.80 0.63 -13.35
C GLN A 124 -4.59 1.05 -14.80
N THR A 125 -4.35 2.34 -15.03
CA THR A 125 -4.12 2.90 -16.37
C THR A 125 -2.63 2.97 -16.76
N GLY A 126 -1.73 2.59 -15.85
CA GLY A 126 -0.27 2.69 -16.08
C GLY A 126 0.26 4.13 -16.07
N GLN A 127 -0.49 5.08 -15.53
CA GLN A 127 0.01 6.44 -15.29
C GLN A 127 1.14 6.43 -14.27
N VAL A 128 1.03 5.57 -13.26
CA VAL A 128 2.10 5.29 -12.30
C VAL A 128 2.34 3.77 -12.22
N ASP A 129 3.58 3.39 -11.98
CA ASP A 129 4.00 2.01 -11.77
C ASP A 129 3.78 1.58 -10.31
N LEU A 130 3.93 2.54 -9.40
CA LEU A 130 3.97 2.37 -7.95
C LEU A 130 3.24 3.51 -7.25
N LEU A 131 2.58 3.20 -6.14
CA LEU A 131 2.11 4.20 -5.19
C LEU A 131 2.88 4.05 -3.87
N HIS A 132 3.45 5.14 -3.38
CA HIS A 132 3.71 5.40 -1.97
C HIS A 132 2.87 6.64 -1.60
N ARG A 133 1.64 6.40 -1.15
CA ARG A 133 0.64 7.48 -0.96
C ARG A 133 -0.28 7.19 0.23
N ASN A 134 0.28 6.97 1.41
CA ASN A 134 -0.52 6.68 2.62
C ASN A 134 -1.66 5.70 2.29
N THR A 135 -1.32 4.61 1.58
CA THR A 135 -2.34 3.69 1.07
C THR A 135 -2.50 2.52 2.02
N THR A 136 -3.63 2.48 2.70
CA THR A 136 -3.98 1.40 3.62
C THR A 136 -4.24 0.11 2.87
N PHE A 137 -3.55 -0.95 3.24
CA PHE A 137 -3.85 -2.30 2.77
C PHE A 137 -5.17 -2.77 3.37
N THR A 138 -6.16 -3.02 2.52
CA THR A 138 -7.46 -3.58 2.91
C THR A 138 -7.86 -4.69 1.96
N GLN A 139 -8.65 -5.65 2.45
CA GLN A 139 -9.15 -6.75 1.64
C GLN A 139 -9.86 -6.26 0.36
N SER A 140 -10.68 -5.20 0.46
CA SER A 140 -11.39 -4.69 -0.71
C SER A 140 -10.47 -4.06 -1.75
N ARG A 141 -9.40 -3.38 -1.32
CA ARG A 141 -8.41 -2.81 -2.25
C ARG A 141 -7.60 -3.89 -2.94
N ASP A 142 -7.28 -4.93 -2.21
CA ASP A 142 -6.60 -6.11 -2.73
C ASP A 142 -7.48 -6.88 -3.72
N SER A 143 -8.68 -7.30 -3.31
CA SER A 143 -9.53 -8.19 -4.10
C SER A 143 -10.45 -7.49 -5.10
N ASP A 144 -11.15 -6.40 -4.69
CA ASP A 144 -12.17 -5.75 -5.53
C ASP A 144 -11.56 -4.68 -6.45
N VAL A 145 -10.60 -3.90 -5.92
CA VAL A 145 -9.92 -2.85 -6.70
C VAL A 145 -8.79 -3.45 -7.55
N GLY A 146 -8.27 -4.61 -7.16
CA GLY A 146 -7.25 -5.33 -7.91
C GLY A 146 -5.85 -4.75 -7.76
N MET A 147 -5.48 -4.39 -6.52
CA MET A 147 -4.15 -3.91 -6.17
C MET A 147 -3.38 -4.95 -5.38
N ASP A 148 -2.10 -5.12 -5.66
CA ASP A 148 -1.17 -5.80 -4.76
C ASP A 148 -0.50 -4.79 -3.83
N PHE A 149 -0.15 -5.25 -2.63
CA PHE A 149 0.50 -4.46 -1.59
C PHE A 149 1.83 -5.08 -1.19
N GLY A 150 2.84 -4.25 -1.04
CA GLY A 150 4.11 -4.64 -0.45
C GLY A 150 4.11 -4.55 1.08
N PRO A 151 5.31 -4.63 1.69
CA PRO A 151 5.45 -4.54 3.13
C PRO A 151 4.87 -3.24 3.69
N THR A 152 4.22 -3.33 4.85
CA THR A 152 3.79 -2.13 5.56
C THR A 152 5.00 -1.27 5.91
N THR A 153 5.01 -0.03 5.45
CA THR A 153 6.05 0.97 5.76
C THR A 153 5.69 1.81 6.98
N TYR A 154 4.40 1.92 7.30
CA TYR A 154 3.91 2.65 8.46
C TYR A 154 2.62 2.01 9.00
N PHE A 155 2.63 1.56 10.24
CA PHE A 155 1.42 1.12 10.96
C PHE A 155 0.76 2.34 11.59
N ASP A 156 -0.36 2.75 11.03
CA ASP A 156 -1.16 3.88 11.48
C ASP A 156 -2.54 3.43 12.00
N GLY A 157 -3.36 4.39 12.35
CA GLY A 157 -4.74 4.19 12.72
C GLY A 157 -5.47 5.52 12.75
N GLN A 158 -6.74 5.49 12.38
CA GLN A 158 -7.57 6.68 12.33
C GLN A 158 -7.84 7.25 13.71
N GLN A 159 -7.71 8.56 13.82
CA GLN A 159 -8.11 9.37 14.98
C GLN A 159 -8.92 10.58 14.52
N LEU A 160 -9.38 11.35 15.49
CA LEU A 160 -10.12 12.57 15.30
C LEU A 160 -9.34 13.75 15.88
N MET A 161 -9.54 14.94 15.34
CA MET A 161 -8.98 16.17 15.90
C MET A 161 -10.06 17.23 16.00
N ALA A 162 -10.12 17.90 17.16
CA ALA A 162 -11.07 18.98 17.42
C ALA A 162 -10.43 20.10 18.26
N ARG A 163 -11.15 21.21 18.41
CA ARG A 163 -10.71 22.31 19.26
C ARG A 163 -11.07 22.05 20.72
N VAL A 164 -10.13 22.31 21.63
CA VAL A 164 -10.35 22.22 23.08
C VAL A 164 -11.44 23.20 23.52
N SER A 165 -11.54 24.37 22.88
CA SER A 165 -12.60 25.36 23.16
C SER A 165 -14.01 24.83 22.94
N ASP A 166 -14.19 23.84 22.10
CA ASP A 166 -15.49 23.23 21.79
C ASP A 166 -15.86 22.09 22.76
N GLY A 167 -15.03 21.91 23.82
CA GLY A 167 -15.26 20.96 24.90
C GLY A 167 -14.59 19.62 24.73
N PHE A 168 -13.79 19.42 23.66
CA PHE A 168 -13.06 18.19 23.42
C PHE A 168 -11.76 18.10 24.24
N SER A 169 -11.36 16.87 24.55
CA SER A 169 -10.15 16.57 25.31
C SER A 169 -9.52 15.26 24.83
N SER A 170 -8.32 14.93 25.31
CA SER A 170 -7.67 13.65 25.02
C SER A 170 -8.42 12.40 25.53
N SER A 171 -9.41 12.60 26.43
CA SER A 171 -10.30 11.53 26.91
C SER A 171 -11.60 11.43 26.13
N SER A 172 -11.84 12.32 25.15
CA SER A 172 -13.01 12.25 24.28
C SER A 172 -12.95 11.02 23.38
N GLY A 173 -14.12 10.51 23.01
CA GLY A 173 -14.30 9.36 22.13
C GLY A 173 -15.21 9.69 20.96
N VAL A 174 -15.47 8.69 20.11
CA VAL A 174 -16.35 8.86 18.94
C VAL A 174 -17.79 9.22 19.37
N ALA A 175 -18.26 8.74 20.51
CA ALA A 175 -19.60 9.10 20.98
C ALA A 175 -19.78 10.60 21.29
N ASP A 176 -18.68 11.32 21.57
CA ASP A 176 -18.73 12.73 21.93
C ASP A 176 -18.90 13.67 20.71
N ILE A 177 -18.85 13.12 19.48
CA ILE A 177 -19.09 13.90 18.25
C ILE A 177 -20.55 13.86 17.77
N ASP A 178 -21.50 13.39 18.63
CA ASP A 178 -22.93 13.40 18.28
C ASP A 178 -23.41 14.82 17.95
N GLY A 179 -24.01 14.98 16.79
CA GLY A 179 -24.46 16.27 16.26
C GLY A 179 -23.39 17.12 15.57
N ALA A 180 -22.13 16.70 15.57
CA ALA A 180 -21.02 17.48 15.01
C ALA A 180 -20.96 17.44 13.47
N VAL A 181 -20.36 18.47 12.88
CA VAL A 181 -19.90 18.51 11.51
C VAL A 181 -18.50 17.91 11.46
N VAL A 182 -18.38 16.72 10.87
CA VAL A 182 -17.13 15.97 10.71
C VAL A 182 -16.64 16.08 9.29
N CYS A 183 -15.37 16.44 9.09
CA CYS A 183 -14.79 16.59 7.76
C CYS A 183 -13.62 15.62 7.55
N THR A 184 -13.51 15.08 6.31
CA THR A 184 -12.44 14.16 5.91
C THR A 184 -12.22 14.17 4.40
N ASN A 185 -11.25 13.39 3.90
CA ASN A 185 -11.04 13.17 2.47
C ASN A 185 -12.02 12.15 1.88
N ALA A 186 -12.55 12.46 0.71
CA ALA A 186 -13.32 11.54 -0.12
C ALA A 186 -12.47 10.36 -0.62
N GLY A 187 -13.09 9.17 -0.76
CA GLY A 187 -12.45 7.96 -1.31
C GLY A 187 -11.45 7.29 -0.38
N THR A 188 -11.50 7.58 0.92
CA THR A 188 -10.58 7.06 1.92
C THR A 188 -11.21 5.95 2.78
N THR A 189 -10.36 5.17 3.47
CA THR A 189 -10.78 4.28 4.55
C THR A 189 -11.38 5.08 5.69
N THR A 190 -10.80 6.24 5.99
CA THR A 190 -11.20 7.10 7.11
C THR A 190 -12.60 7.70 6.93
N GLU A 191 -13.01 8.00 5.69
CA GLU A 191 -14.40 8.35 5.39
C GLU A 191 -15.38 7.23 5.75
N LYS A 192 -15.05 5.99 5.32
CA LYS A 192 -15.90 4.82 5.58
C LYS A 192 -15.95 4.45 7.07
N ASN A 193 -14.78 4.45 7.73
CA ASN A 193 -14.67 4.05 9.12
C ASN A 193 -15.43 5.01 10.05
N ILE A 194 -15.39 6.33 9.82
CA ILE A 194 -16.12 7.27 10.69
C ILE A 194 -17.63 7.18 10.51
N ALA A 195 -18.08 6.94 9.27
CA ALA A 195 -19.50 6.71 8.99
C ALA A 195 -20.01 5.43 9.69
N GLU A 196 -19.25 4.33 9.55
CA GLU A 196 -19.58 3.06 10.22
C GLU A 196 -19.54 3.19 11.75
N ALA A 197 -18.54 3.87 12.31
CA ALA A 197 -18.43 4.08 13.75
C ALA A 197 -19.60 4.89 14.30
N ALA A 198 -20.07 5.92 13.58
CA ALA A 198 -21.25 6.69 13.96
C ALA A 198 -22.52 5.82 13.94
N ASP A 199 -22.72 5.04 12.90
CA ASP A 199 -23.86 4.12 12.76
C ASP A 199 -23.88 3.06 13.88
N LEU A 200 -22.73 2.44 14.20
CA LEU A 200 -22.60 1.43 15.25
C LEU A 200 -22.88 1.99 16.65
N LEU A 201 -22.54 3.26 16.90
CA LEU A 201 -22.80 3.93 18.16
C LEU A 201 -24.21 4.56 18.23
N GLY A 202 -24.92 4.61 17.10
CA GLY A 202 -26.25 5.24 17.02
C GLY A 202 -26.22 6.73 17.20
N ILE A 203 -25.10 7.39 16.87
CA ILE A 203 -24.94 8.84 16.86
C ILE A 203 -25.18 9.41 15.47
N THR A 204 -25.51 10.70 15.41
CA THR A 204 -25.73 11.41 14.15
C THR A 204 -24.63 12.44 13.92
N ILE A 205 -23.93 12.34 12.80
CA ILE A 205 -22.92 13.32 12.36
C ILE A 205 -23.32 13.92 11.02
N THR A 206 -22.85 15.12 10.73
CA THR A 206 -22.88 15.68 9.38
C THR A 206 -21.51 15.45 8.77
N LEU A 207 -21.38 14.39 7.93
CA LEU A 207 -20.10 14.04 7.30
C LEU A 207 -19.93 14.83 6.00
N ASN A 208 -18.94 15.72 5.97
CA ASN A 208 -18.52 16.46 4.78
C ASN A 208 -17.20 15.90 4.27
N THR A 209 -17.17 15.55 2.97
CA THR A 209 -15.98 15.00 2.32
C THR A 209 -15.43 15.96 1.28
N PHE A 210 -14.11 16.06 1.21
CA PHE A 210 -13.38 16.95 0.30
C PHE A 210 -12.34 16.16 -0.47
N GLU A 211 -12.00 16.61 -1.66
CA GLU A 211 -11.00 15.99 -2.51
C GLU A 211 -9.59 16.09 -1.92
N ASP A 212 -9.30 17.18 -1.22
CA ASP A 212 -7.98 17.52 -0.70
C ASP A 212 -8.05 17.78 0.82
N PHE A 213 -7.05 17.29 1.57
CA PHE A 213 -7.02 17.47 3.02
C PHE A 213 -6.60 18.90 3.45
N ASP A 214 -5.98 19.68 2.57
CA ASP A 214 -5.76 21.12 2.86
C ASP A 214 -7.08 21.85 2.91
N ILE A 215 -8.05 21.50 2.06
CA ILE A 215 -9.40 22.04 2.11
C ILE A 215 -10.09 21.61 3.42
N VAL A 216 -9.92 20.35 3.86
CA VAL A 216 -10.43 19.88 5.16
C VAL A 216 -9.86 20.71 6.29
N SER A 217 -8.54 20.91 6.31
CA SER A 217 -7.84 21.69 7.34
C SER A 217 -8.30 23.16 7.35
N GLN A 218 -8.44 23.77 6.18
CA GLN A 218 -8.90 25.16 6.07
C GLN A 218 -10.32 25.32 6.63
N ASN A 219 -11.25 24.43 6.26
CA ASN A 219 -12.61 24.45 6.80
C ASN A 219 -12.65 24.24 8.31
N PHE A 220 -11.73 23.44 8.86
CA PHE A 220 -11.59 23.25 10.29
C PHE A 220 -11.07 24.53 10.98
N ILE A 221 -10.04 25.16 10.45
CA ILE A 221 -9.49 26.43 10.97
C ILE A 221 -10.57 27.52 10.99
N GLU A 222 -11.37 27.61 9.94
CA GLU A 222 -12.46 28.61 9.79
C GLU A 222 -13.72 28.27 10.61
N GLY A 223 -13.79 27.07 11.22
CA GLY A 223 -14.93 26.66 12.05
C GLY A 223 -16.12 26.12 11.27
N ALA A 224 -15.96 25.80 9.98
CA ALA A 224 -16.98 25.11 9.18
C ALA A 224 -17.06 23.62 9.49
N CYS A 225 -15.97 23.04 10.01
CA CYS A 225 -15.92 21.69 10.56
C CYS A 225 -15.68 21.78 12.07
N ASP A 226 -16.44 21.02 12.85
CA ASP A 226 -16.23 20.90 14.30
C ASP A 226 -15.09 19.93 14.60
N VAL A 227 -15.02 18.84 13.80
CA VAL A 227 -14.06 17.75 13.92
C VAL A 227 -13.50 17.40 12.54
N ILE A 228 -12.22 17.11 12.49
CA ILE A 228 -11.61 16.49 11.31
C ILE A 228 -11.08 15.10 11.64
N THR A 229 -11.02 14.21 10.65
CA THR A 229 -10.57 12.85 10.86
C THR A 229 -9.76 12.34 9.67
N THR A 230 -8.65 11.70 9.98
CA THR A 230 -7.77 10.95 9.08
C THR A 230 -6.85 10.06 9.91
N ASP A 231 -5.80 9.51 9.31
CA ASP A 231 -4.73 8.81 10.00
C ASP A 231 -4.11 9.68 11.09
N GLY A 232 -3.80 9.08 12.23
CA GLY A 232 -3.27 9.78 13.39
C GLY A 232 -1.97 10.52 13.10
N SER A 233 -1.07 9.92 12.30
CA SER A 233 0.16 10.58 11.85
C SER A 233 -0.12 11.86 11.07
N GLY A 234 -1.13 11.83 10.18
CA GLY A 234 -1.57 13.00 9.43
C GLY A 234 -2.10 14.11 10.32
N LEU A 235 -2.89 13.76 11.36
CA LEU A 235 -3.38 14.75 12.34
C LEU A 235 -2.23 15.37 13.15
N VAL A 236 -1.23 14.57 13.53
CA VAL A 236 -0.04 15.06 14.22
C VAL A 236 0.71 16.08 13.35
N GLY A 237 0.95 15.76 12.08
CA GLY A 237 1.58 16.68 11.14
C GLY A 237 0.79 18.00 10.97
N ARG A 238 -0.53 17.91 10.80
CA ARG A 238 -1.40 19.08 10.69
C ARG A 238 -1.37 19.95 11.95
N LYS A 239 -1.44 19.32 13.11
CA LYS A 239 -1.36 20.03 14.38
C LYS A 239 -0.01 20.75 14.53
N ALA A 240 1.09 20.08 14.19
CA ALA A 240 2.44 20.64 14.31
C ALA A 240 2.65 21.87 13.41
N GLU A 241 2.12 21.85 12.19
CA GLU A 241 2.40 22.90 11.20
C GLU A 241 1.29 23.95 11.03
N GLN A 242 0.03 23.59 11.31
CA GLN A 242 -1.11 24.42 10.92
C GLN A 242 -1.96 24.91 12.09
N GLN A 243 -1.72 24.45 13.33
CA GLN A 243 -2.49 24.91 14.49
C GLN A 243 -2.28 26.42 14.69
N PRO A 244 -3.36 27.24 14.60
CA PRO A 244 -3.26 28.67 14.88
C PRO A 244 -2.84 28.94 16.32
N ALA A 245 -2.09 30.03 16.55
CA ALA A 245 -1.57 30.35 17.88
C ALA A 245 -2.67 30.68 18.93
N ASP A 246 -3.87 31.02 18.46
CA ASP A 246 -5.05 31.34 19.30
C ASP A 246 -6.02 30.15 19.44
N GLN A 247 -5.71 28.98 18.86
CA GLN A 247 -6.49 27.76 18.98
C GLN A 247 -5.66 26.66 19.65
N GLU A 248 -6.30 25.85 20.46
CA GLU A 248 -5.72 24.60 20.97
C GLU A 248 -6.48 23.42 20.40
N TRP A 249 -5.73 22.53 19.69
CA TRP A 249 -6.28 21.34 19.09
C TRP A 249 -5.93 20.10 19.90
N VAL A 250 -6.85 19.15 19.96
CA VAL A 250 -6.66 17.86 20.62
C VAL A 250 -6.93 16.73 19.65
N ILE A 251 -6.06 15.70 19.65
CA ILE A 251 -6.24 14.46 18.91
C ILE A 251 -6.81 13.43 19.87
N PHE A 252 -7.88 12.75 19.44
CA PHE A 252 -8.60 11.75 20.22
C PHE A 252 -9.28 10.70 19.30
N PRO A 253 -9.76 9.57 19.85
CA PRO A 253 -9.40 9.03 21.15
C PRO A 253 -7.91 8.65 21.22
N GLY A 254 -7.38 8.41 22.41
CA GLY A 254 -5.97 8.03 22.57
C GLY A 254 -5.60 6.69 21.92
N GLN A 255 -6.59 5.80 21.70
CA GLN A 255 -6.44 4.59 20.87
C GLN A 255 -7.13 4.83 19.53
N PRO A 256 -6.46 4.55 18.41
CA PRO A 256 -7.07 4.68 17.09
C PRO A 256 -8.37 3.86 16.95
N ILE A 257 -9.28 4.34 16.12
CA ILE A 257 -10.56 3.68 15.85
C ILE A 257 -10.48 2.65 14.73
N SER A 258 -9.36 2.59 14.01
CA SER A 258 -9.10 1.62 12.94
C SER A 258 -7.64 1.16 12.94
N LYS A 259 -7.34 0.19 12.08
CA LYS A 259 -5.98 -0.21 11.70
C LYS A 259 -5.73 0.28 10.29
N GLU A 260 -4.68 1.05 10.10
CA GLU A 260 -4.28 1.59 8.81
C GLU A 260 -2.82 1.17 8.51
N PRO A 261 -2.59 -0.09 8.06
CA PRO A 261 -1.27 -0.49 7.59
C PRO A 261 -1.01 0.13 6.23
N LEU A 262 -0.13 1.13 6.19
CA LEU A 262 0.24 1.88 4.99
C LEU A 262 1.43 1.22 4.31
N GLY A 263 1.41 1.11 2.98
CA GLY A 263 2.51 0.50 2.25
C GLY A 263 2.48 0.79 0.75
N PRO A 264 3.55 0.36 0.05
CA PRO A 264 3.61 0.44 -1.40
C PRO A 264 2.48 -0.37 -2.03
N THR A 265 1.91 0.18 -3.10
CA THR A 265 0.77 -0.41 -3.80
C THR A 265 1.03 -0.38 -5.30
N TYR A 266 0.77 -1.47 -5.99
CA TYR A 266 1.02 -1.63 -7.42
C TYR A 266 -0.04 -2.55 -8.06
N GLY A 267 -0.01 -2.68 -9.39
CA GLY A 267 -0.93 -3.55 -10.12
C GLY A 267 -0.68 -5.03 -9.84
N GLN A 268 -1.74 -5.84 -9.89
CA GLN A 268 -1.66 -7.28 -9.70
C GLN A 268 -0.82 -7.97 -10.80
N ASN A 269 -0.35 -9.19 -10.49
CA ASN A 269 0.39 -10.06 -11.40
C ASN A 269 1.76 -9.51 -11.86
N GLN A 270 2.39 -8.63 -11.08
CA GLN A 270 3.70 -8.03 -11.36
C GLN A 270 4.75 -8.59 -10.39
N SER A 271 4.92 -9.93 -10.33
CA SER A 271 5.70 -10.58 -9.26
C SER A 271 7.17 -10.16 -9.19
N ARG A 272 7.87 -9.98 -10.34
CA ARG A 272 9.27 -9.51 -10.35
C ARG A 272 9.39 -8.07 -9.86
N PHE A 273 8.47 -7.21 -10.28
CA PHE A 273 8.40 -5.84 -9.79
C PHE A 273 8.05 -5.80 -8.29
N ALA A 274 7.09 -6.62 -7.85
CA ALA A 274 6.75 -6.78 -6.45
C ALA A 274 7.96 -7.20 -5.60
N ASP A 275 8.77 -8.16 -6.07
CA ASP A 275 10.01 -8.56 -5.40
C ASP A 275 10.98 -7.39 -5.26
N ALA A 276 11.19 -6.59 -6.31
CA ALA A 276 12.08 -5.42 -6.26
C ALA A 276 11.58 -4.37 -5.25
N VAL A 277 10.27 -4.06 -5.25
CA VAL A 277 9.66 -3.11 -4.30
C VAL A 277 9.76 -3.64 -2.87
N ASN A 278 9.37 -4.88 -2.65
CA ASN A 278 9.31 -5.48 -1.32
C ASN A 278 10.70 -5.58 -0.68
N TRP A 279 11.67 -6.07 -1.44
CA TRP A 279 13.04 -6.20 -0.96
C TRP A 279 13.75 -4.87 -0.79
N THR A 280 13.34 -3.81 -1.50
CA THR A 280 13.81 -2.45 -1.21
C THR A 280 13.41 -2.02 0.20
N VAL A 281 12.15 -2.21 0.59
CA VAL A 281 11.68 -1.89 1.95
C VAL A 281 12.38 -2.77 2.99
N TYR A 282 12.46 -4.08 2.75
CA TYR A 282 13.13 -5.00 3.66
C TYR A 282 14.61 -4.71 3.81
N ALA A 283 15.30 -4.33 2.74
CA ALA A 283 16.70 -3.98 2.79
C ALA A 283 16.98 -2.78 3.71
N MET A 284 16.10 -1.77 3.68
CA MET A 284 16.19 -0.61 4.55
C MET A 284 15.97 -0.97 6.04
N LEU A 285 15.04 -1.91 6.32
CA LEU A 285 14.80 -2.42 7.66
C LEU A 285 15.96 -3.32 8.17
N ILE A 286 16.48 -4.21 7.32
CA ILE A 286 17.62 -5.06 7.65
C ILE A 286 18.86 -4.19 7.92
N ALA A 287 19.08 -3.14 7.15
CA ALA A 287 20.17 -2.19 7.42
C ALA A 287 20.08 -1.62 8.84
N ASP A 288 18.89 -1.21 9.28
CA ASP A 288 18.68 -0.73 10.65
C ASP A 288 18.94 -1.83 11.71
N GLU A 289 18.57 -3.10 11.46
CA GLU A 289 18.86 -4.21 12.36
C GLU A 289 20.38 -4.38 12.62
N TYR A 290 21.20 -4.05 11.62
CA TYR A 290 22.66 -4.09 11.70
C TYR A 290 23.29 -2.74 12.08
N GLY A 291 22.49 -1.69 12.34
CA GLY A 291 22.97 -0.34 12.62
C GLY A 291 23.63 0.33 11.42
N VAL A 292 23.27 -0.09 10.20
CA VAL A 292 23.75 0.46 8.94
C VAL A 292 22.81 1.54 8.47
N ASN A 293 23.34 2.70 8.11
CA ASN A 293 22.62 3.89 7.68
C ASN A 293 23.36 4.61 6.55
N GLN A 294 22.78 5.69 6.04
CA GLN A 294 23.35 6.46 4.94
C GLN A 294 24.79 6.95 5.21
N ALA A 295 25.09 7.29 6.46
CA ALA A 295 26.39 7.88 6.82
C ALA A 295 27.51 6.85 6.94
N ASN A 296 27.18 5.57 7.23
CA ASN A 296 28.18 4.55 7.57
C ASN A 296 28.19 3.32 6.64
N VAL A 297 27.29 3.23 5.66
CA VAL A 297 27.16 2.04 4.80
C VAL A 297 28.47 1.65 4.10
N ASP A 298 29.34 2.61 3.79
CA ASP A 298 30.65 2.37 3.17
C ASP A 298 31.56 1.51 4.04
N ASP A 299 31.43 1.59 5.37
CA ASP A 299 32.26 0.84 6.32
C ASP A 299 31.90 -0.66 6.34
N PHE A 300 30.75 -1.03 5.76
CA PHE A 300 30.23 -2.40 5.72
C PHE A 300 30.38 -3.08 4.36
N VAL A 301 30.98 -2.41 3.37
CA VAL A 301 31.27 -3.03 2.08
C VAL A 301 32.24 -4.19 2.26
N GLY A 302 31.84 -5.39 1.82
CA GLY A 302 32.60 -6.63 2.00
C GLY A 302 32.37 -7.31 3.36
N ALA A 303 31.31 -6.93 4.08
CA ALA A 303 30.86 -7.69 5.25
C ALA A 303 30.47 -9.12 4.87
N ASP A 304 30.54 -10.03 5.83
CA ASP A 304 30.16 -11.44 5.66
C ASP A 304 28.66 -11.66 6.00
N GLY A 305 28.13 -12.79 5.55
CA GLY A 305 26.82 -13.27 5.96
C GLY A 305 25.65 -12.49 5.38
N GLU A 306 24.61 -12.24 6.16
CA GLU A 306 23.38 -11.60 5.67
C GLU A 306 23.63 -10.17 5.17
N LEU A 307 24.38 -9.39 5.94
CA LEU A 307 24.73 -8.02 5.57
C LEU A 307 25.59 -8.00 4.29
N GLY A 308 26.53 -8.95 4.14
CA GLY A 308 27.33 -9.08 2.93
C GLY A 308 26.48 -9.36 1.69
N ARG A 309 25.50 -10.25 1.82
CA ARG A 309 24.54 -10.52 0.73
C ARG A 309 23.66 -9.30 0.41
N LEU A 310 23.18 -8.64 1.45
CA LEU A 310 22.35 -7.45 1.29
C LEU A 310 23.09 -6.33 0.54
N LEU A 311 24.35 -6.11 0.86
CA LEU A 311 25.17 -5.05 0.24
C LEU A 311 25.89 -5.48 -1.05
N GLY A 312 25.59 -6.69 -1.58
CA GLY A 312 26.11 -7.16 -2.87
C GLY A 312 27.50 -7.79 -2.82
N GLY A 313 28.05 -8.07 -1.60
CA GLY A 313 29.36 -8.68 -1.42
C GLY A 313 29.39 -10.21 -1.54
N GLU A 314 28.26 -10.89 -1.32
CA GLU A 314 28.11 -12.34 -1.35
C GLU A 314 26.83 -12.76 -2.09
N GLY A 315 26.96 -13.79 -2.93
CA GLY A 315 25.84 -14.38 -3.66
C GLY A 315 25.33 -13.50 -4.81
N GLU A 316 24.22 -13.92 -5.39
CA GLU A 316 23.61 -13.26 -6.55
C GLU A 316 22.12 -12.95 -6.30
N VAL A 317 21.75 -12.62 -5.07
CA VAL A 317 20.34 -12.52 -4.64
C VAL A 317 19.65 -11.39 -5.41
N GLN A 318 20.30 -10.23 -5.54
CA GLN A 318 19.77 -9.08 -6.28
C GLN A 318 19.73 -9.37 -7.79
N SER A 319 20.78 -10.00 -8.33
CA SER A 319 20.82 -10.38 -9.75
C SER A 319 19.73 -11.37 -10.13
N ALA A 320 19.37 -12.28 -9.21
CA ALA A 320 18.26 -13.21 -9.41
C ALA A 320 16.89 -12.51 -9.51
N MET A 321 16.75 -11.30 -8.94
CA MET A 321 15.57 -10.45 -9.08
C MET A 321 15.63 -9.53 -10.31
N GLY A 322 16.72 -9.56 -11.09
CA GLY A 322 16.93 -8.66 -12.22
C GLY A 322 17.44 -7.28 -11.83
N LEU A 323 18.02 -7.13 -10.63
CA LEU A 323 18.61 -5.88 -10.13
C LEU A 323 20.15 -5.93 -10.24
N ALA A 324 20.79 -4.77 -10.11
CA ALA A 324 22.25 -4.70 -9.99
C ALA A 324 22.72 -5.43 -8.71
N PRO A 325 23.91 -6.06 -8.73
CA PRO A 325 24.40 -6.81 -7.56
C PRO A 325 24.49 -5.97 -6.29
N ASP A 326 24.77 -4.68 -6.41
CA ASP A 326 24.91 -3.71 -5.31
C ASP A 326 23.66 -2.83 -5.11
N ALA A 327 22.51 -3.22 -5.66
CA ALA A 327 21.29 -2.39 -5.67
C ALA A 327 20.92 -1.88 -4.26
N PHE A 328 20.94 -2.74 -3.25
CA PHE A 328 20.55 -2.33 -1.90
C PHE A 328 21.64 -1.55 -1.16
N TYR A 329 22.93 -1.77 -1.47
CA TYR A 329 23.97 -0.84 -1.04
C TYR A 329 23.69 0.56 -1.58
N GLN A 330 23.37 0.67 -2.88
CA GLN A 330 23.04 1.96 -3.50
C GLN A 330 21.79 2.60 -2.87
N VAL A 331 20.78 1.81 -2.50
CA VAL A 331 19.59 2.31 -1.79
C VAL A 331 19.99 3.00 -0.49
N ILE A 332 20.74 2.30 0.37
CA ILE A 332 21.18 2.86 1.65
C ILE A 332 22.10 4.05 1.44
N LYS A 333 23.01 3.97 0.45
CA LYS A 333 23.97 5.04 0.15
C LYS A 333 23.32 6.33 -0.33
N GLN A 334 22.33 6.23 -1.21
CA GLN A 334 21.73 7.41 -1.85
C GLN A 334 20.50 7.94 -1.07
N VAL A 335 19.73 7.06 -0.45
CA VAL A 335 18.48 7.42 0.22
C VAL A 335 18.54 7.27 1.73
N GLY A 336 19.08 6.16 2.22
CA GLY A 336 19.21 5.86 3.66
C GLY A 336 18.50 4.59 4.09
N SER A 337 18.61 4.25 5.37
CA SER A 337 17.86 3.20 6.04
C SER A 337 16.44 3.68 6.40
N TYR A 338 15.61 2.80 6.95
CA TYR A 338 14.27 3.15 7.42
C TYR A 338 14.29 4.24 8.50
N SER A 339 15.19 4.13 9.46
CA SER A 339 15.32 5.15 10.52
C SER A 339 15.88 6.47 10.00
N ASP A 340 16.75 6.47 8.98
CA ASP A 340 17.20 7.71 8.33
C ASP A 340 16.00 8.49 7.74
N LEU A 341 15.07 7.80 7.09
CA LEU A 341 13.86 8.43 6.54
C LEU A 341 12.94 8.94 7.66
N TRP A 342 12.78 8.15 8.70
CA TRP A 342 11.97 8.54 9.86
C TRP A 342 12.50 9.81 10.52
N ASP A 343 13.81 9.84 10.83
CA ASP A 343 14.47 10.96 11.49
C ASP A 343 14.43 12.23 10.63
N ARG A 344 14.47 12.07 9.31
CA ARG A 344 14.43 13.19 8.37
C ARG A 344 13.04 13.82 8.26
N HIS A 345 11.99 12.99 8.25
CA HIS A 345 10.66 13.44 7.83
C HIS A 345 9.58 13.40 8.92
N LEU A 346 9.65 12.43 9.83
CA LEU A 346 8.58 12.17 10.79
C LEU A 346 8.94 12.62 12.23
N ALA A 347 10.17 12.42 12.64
CA ALA A 347 10.63 12.85 13.96
C ALA A 347 10.49 14.37 14.20
N PRO A 348 10.74 15.26 13.21
CA PRO A 348 10.53 16.70 13.39
C PRO A 348 9.08 17.09 13.69
N LEU A 349 8.10 16.26 13.31
CA LEU A 349 6.68 16.45 13.58
C LEU A 349 6.27 15.95 14.97
N GLY A 350 7.19 15.32 15.70
CA GLY A 350 6.91 14.71 17.00
C GLY A 350 6.48 13.25 16.95
N LEU A 351 6.58 12.59 15.78
CA LEU A 351 6.36 11.15 15.64
C LEU A 351 7.62 10.41 16.08
N THR A 352 7.51 9.63 17.16
CA THR A 352 8.65 8.93 17.78
C THR A 352 8.74 7.51 17.27
N LEU A 353 9.90 7.10 16.70
CA LEU A 353 10.15 5.73 16.27
C LEU A 353 10.44 4.80 17.47
N PRO A 354 11.41 5.09 18.36
CA PRO A 354 11.75 4.19 19.45
C PRO A 354 10.55 3.85 20.35
N GLY A 355 10.27 2.55 20.46
CA GLY A 355 9.19 2.02 21.30
C GLY A 355 7.78 2.20 20.72
N SER A 356 7.64 2.67 19.51
CA SER A 356 6.37 2.69 18.77
C SER A 356 6.08 1.34 18.11
N VAL A 357 4.87 1.18 17.59
CA VAL A 357 4.52 0.02 16.75
C VAL A 357 5.32 -0.04 15.45
N ASN A 358 5.89 1.08 15.02
CA ASN A 358 6.71 1.23 13.83
C ASN A 358 8.21 0.95 14.06
N ASP A 359 8.61 0.64 15.30
CA ASP A 359 9.98 0.23 15.62
C ASP A 359 10.26 -1.19 15.12
N LEU A 360 11.52 -1.56 15.03
CA LEU A 360 11.95 -2.91 14.70
C LEU A 360 11.38 -3.93 15.70
N TRP A 361 11.14 -5.14 15.24
CA TRP A 361 10.68 -6.27 16.08
C TRP A 361 11.64 -6.56 17.24
N THR A 362 12.94 -6.35 17.05
CA THR A 362 13.97 -6.48 18.10
C THR A 362 13.78 -5.49 19.24
N ASN A 363 13.12 -4.38 19.00
CA ASN A 363 12.79 -3.33 19.98
C ASN A 363 11.33 -3.40 20.46
N GLY A 364 10.59 -4.44 20.02
CA GLY A 364 9.18 -4.66 20.39
C GLY A 364 8.14 -4.05 19.44
N GLY A 365 8.57 -3.48 18.30
CA GLY A 365 7.70 -3.00 17.25
C GLY A 365 7.24 -4.10 16.29
N LEU A 366 6.61 -3.72 15.20
CA LEU A 366 6.04 -4.63 14.18
C LEU A 366 6.87 -4.69 12.90
N MET A 367 7.93 -3.89 12.75
CA MET A 367 8.77 -3.95 11.56
C MET A 367 9.65 -5.19 11.63
N TYR A 368 9.30 -6.18 10.79
CA TYR A 368 9.89 -7.52 10.77
C TYR A 368 10.27 -7.92 9.34
N PRO A 369 11.51 -7.63 8.89
CA PRO A 369 11.96 -8.05 7.57
C PRO A 369 12.27 -9.55 7.53
N PRO A 370 12.02 -10.24 6.40
CA PRO A 370 12.52 -11.59 6.19
C PRO A 370 14.03 -11.57 5.98
N PRO A 371 14.75 -12.69 6.31
CA PRO A 371 16.21 -12.74 6.18
C PRO A 371 16.66 -12.73 4.71
N ALA A 372 17.69 -11.94 4.37
CA ALA A 372 18.35 -11.92 3.07
C ALA A 372 19.25 -13.16 2.88
N ARG A 373 18.71 -14.23 2.24
CA ARG A 373 19.40 -15.52 2.05
C ARG A 373 19.20 -16.08 0.64
#